data_9b301ffb87595d57adb6850691abbf95
#
_entry.id   9b301ffb87595d57adb6850691abbf95
#
_cell.length_a   1.000
_cell.length_b   1.000
_cell.length_c   1.000
_cell.angle_alpha   90.00
_cell.angle_beta   90.00
_cell.angle_gamma   90.00
#
_symmetry.space_group_name_H-M   'P 1'
#
loop_
_entity.id
_entity.type
_entity.pdbx_description
1 polymer ?
#
loop_
_entity_poly.entity_id
_entity_poly.type
_entity_poly.pdbx_seq_one_letter_code
_entity_poly.pdbx_strand_id
1 'polypeptide(L)'
;MIELGFGAYTTHPGDVIKDEIESRGITQRMLAERTGIGFTVINEILNGRRPLTERSALLIGAALDIDSEPLLRLQYKYNMQTLMKDQSFLKRLKSIKGFAASVTL
;
A
#
# COMPACT_ATOMS: atom_id res chain seq x y z
N MET A 1 -10.37 -21.98 1.77
CA MET A 1 -9.50 -20.79 1.70
C MET A 1 -9.75 -19.90 2.91
N ILE A 2 -8.69 -19.43 3.52
CA ILE A 2 -8.84 -18.53 4.66
C ILE A 2 -9.19 -17.14 4.14
N GLU A 3 -10.34 -16.65 4.56
CA GLU A 3 -10.73 -15.29 4.24
C GLU A 3 -10.16 -14.35 5.31
N LEU A 4 -9.20 -13.56 4.91
CA LEU A 4 -8.52 -12.64 5.82
C LEU A 4 -9.07 -11.22 5.76
N GLY A 5 -10.21 -11.04 5.08
CA GLY A 5 -10.81 -9.72 4.95
C GLY A 5 -10.18 -8.85 3.88
N PHE A 6 -9.31 -9.43 3.05
CA PHE A 6 -8.62 -8.67 2.01
C PHE A 6 -9.27 -8.80 0.64
N GLY A 7 -10.25 -9.71 0.51
CA GLY A 7 -10.95 -9.91 -0.75
C GLY A 7 -10.10 -10.55 -1.83
N ALA A 8 -10.66 -10.63 -3.04
CA ALA A 8 -10.00 -11.24 -4.19
C ALA A 8 -8.89 -10.35 -4.75
N TYR A 9 -9.04 -9.05 -4.64
CA TYR A 9 -8.02 -8.08 -5.02
C TYR A 9 -8.11 -6.88 -4.10
N THR A 10 -7.01 -6.15 -4.02
CA THR A 10 -6.92 -4.97 -3.17
C THR A 10 -6.38 -3.82 -4.00
N THR A 11 -7.04 -2.68 -3.88
CA THR A 11 -6.63 -1.47 -4.57
C THR A 11 -5.34 -0.93 -3.93
N HIS A 12 -4.37 -0.60 -4.75
CA HIS A 12 -3.19 0.10 -4.28
C HIS A 12 -3.57 1.54 -3.94
N PRO A 13 -3.07 2.12 -2.85
CA PRO A 13 -3.43 3.49 -2.48
C PRO A 13 -3.08 4.51 -3.57
N GLY A 14 -2.09 4.21 -4.41
CA GLY A 14 -1.75 5.04 -5.56
C GLY A 14 -2.90 5.26 -6.51
N ASP A 15 -3.77 4.26 -6.70
CA ASP A 15 -4.94 4.38 -7.56
C ASP A 15 -5.92 5.42 -7.01
N VAL A 16 -6.12 5.41 -5.70
CA VAL A 16 -7.01 6.37 -5.04
C VAL A 16 -6.46 7.78 -5.17
N ILE A 17 -5.16 7.96 -4.92
CA ILE A 17 -4.52 9.27 -5.04
C ILE A 17 -4.58 9.76 -6.49
N LYS A 18 -4.35 8.88 -7.45
CA LYS A 18 -4.40 9.21 -8.87
C LYS A 18 -5.78 9.71 -9.27
N ASP A 19 -6.83 9.00 -8.87
CA ASP A 19 -8.20 9.41 -9.13
C ASP A 19 -8.51 10.76 -8.48
N GLU A 20 -8.03 10.95 -7.27
CA GLU A 20 -8.27 12.19 -6.53
C GLU A 20 -7.65 13.40 -7.23
N ILE A 21 -6.39 13.31 -7.64
CA ILE A 21 -5.74 14.43 -8.30
C ILE A 21 -6.32 14.68 -9.70
N GLU A 22 -6.70 13.61 -10.41
CA GLU A 22 -7.33 13.75 -11.72
C GLU A 22 -8.66 14.50 -11.61
N SER A 23 -9.48 14.15 -10.63
CA SER A 23 -10.78 14.80 -10.43
C SER A 23 -10.65 16.28 -10.04
N ARG A 24 -9.52 16.67 -9.47
CA ARG A 24 -9.25 18.05 -9.05
C ARG A 24 -8.45 18.85 -10.08
N GLY A 25 -8.07 18.23 -11.19
CA GLY A 25 -7.23 18.88 -12.20
C GLY A 25 -5.80 19.11 -11.72
N ILE A 26 -5.33 18.33 -10.76
CA ILE A 26 -3.96 18.42 -10.23
C ILE A 26 -3.09 17.44 -11.00
N THR A 27 -1.96 17.89 -11.49
CA THR A 27 -1.01 17.00 -12.18
C THR A 27 -0.06 16.35 -11.17
N GLN A 28 0.57 15.26 -11.59
CA GLN A 28 1.58 14.60 -10.75
C GLN A 28 2.74 15.56 -10.46
N ARG A 29 3.10 16.39 -11.42
CA ARG A 29 4.16 17.39 -11.25
C ARG A 29 3.80 18.42 -10.19
N MET A 30 2.56 18.91 -10.22
CA MET A 30 2.07 19.84 -9.19
C MET A 30 2.11 19.20 -7.81
N LEU A 31 1.70 17.93 -7.71
CA LEU A 31 1.73 17.23 -6.44
C LEU A 31 3.16 17.03 -5.94
N ALA A 32 4.07 16.67 -6.83
CA ALA A 32 5.48 16.52 -6.50
C ALA A 32 6.08 17.83 -5.97
N GLU A 33 5.83 18.92 -6.66
CA GLU A 33 6.31 20.24 -6.26
C GLU A 33 5.76 20.66 -4.92
N ARG A 34 4.47 20.44 -4.71
CA ARG A 34 3.82 20.87 -3.46
C ARG A 34 4.27 20.06 -2.25
N THR A 35 4.46 18.77 -2.44
CA THR A 35 4.86 17.87 -1.34
C THR A 35 6.36 17.84 -1.10
N GLY A 36 7.15 18.23 -2.09
CA GLY A 36 8.60 18.06 -2.05
C GLY A 36 9.05 16.65 -2.33
N ILE A 37 8.14 15.74 -2.68
CA ILE A 37 8.48 14.38 -3.08
C ILE A 37 8.91 14.42 -4.55
N GLY A 38 9.97 13.70 -4.90
CA GLY A 38 10.45 13.68 -6.28
C GLY A 38 9.39 13.18 -7.25
N PHE A 39 9.36 13.75 -8.44
CA PHE A 39 8.36 13.37 -9.46
C PHE A 39 8.37 11.88 -9.75
N THR A 40 9.57 11.28 -9.88
CA THR A 40 9.69 9.85 -10.15
C THR A 40 9.05 9.02 -9.04
N VAL A 41 9.25 9.41 -7.79
CA VAL A 41 8.66 8.72 -6.64
C VAL A 41 7.14 8.84 -6.66
N ILE A 42 6.62 10.04 -6.90
CA ILE A 42 5.17 10.26 -7.05
C ILE A 42 4.62 9.36 -8.16
N ASN A 43 5.26 9.36 -9.32
CA ASN A 43 4.81 8.57 -10.46
C ASN A 43 4.79 7.07 -10.11
N GLU A 44 5.81 6.58 -9.44
CA GLU A 44 5.89 5.17 -9.06
C GLU A 44 4.82 4.79 -8.04
N ILE A 45 4.56 5.67 -7.06
CA ILE A 45 3.49 5.44 -6.08
C ILE A 45 2.14 5.37 -6.78
N LEU A 46 1.86 6.32 -7.64
CA LEU A 46 0.57 6.42 -8.33
C LEU A 46 0.35 5.28 -9.32
N ASN A 47 1.40 4.65 -9.79
CA ASN A 47 1.31 3.49 -10.68
C ASN A 47 1.49 2.16 -9.96
N GLY A 48 1.49 2.17 -8.63
CA GLY A 48 1.55 0.94 -7.84
C GLY A 48 2.90 0.25 -7.83
N ARG A 49 3.95 0.93 -8.28
CA ARG A 49 5.30 0.35 -8.35
C ARG A 49 6.14 0.62 -7.12
N ARG A 50 5.64 1.45 -6.23
CA ARG A 50 6.32 1.81 -4.99
C ARG A 50 5.28 1.91 -3.88
N PRO A 51 5.58 1.39 -2.70
CA PRO A 51 4.64 1.50 -1.60
C PRO A 51 4.49 2.94 -1.12
N LEU A 52 3.30 3.26 -0.64
CA LEU A 52 3.04 4.52 0.05
C LEU A 52 3.54 4.38 1.48
N THR A 53 4.53 5.18 1.85
CA THR A 53 5.05 5.21 3.22
C THR A 53 4.25 6.17 4.07
N GLU A 54 4.40 6.07 5.38
CA GLU A 54 3.74 6.99 6.30
C GLU A 54 4.12 8.44 5.99
N ARG A 55 5.40 8.68 5.71
CA ARG A 55 5.88 10.01 5.36
C ARG A 55 5.20 10.54 4.09
N SER A 56 5.18 9.75 3.03
CA SER A 56 4.55 10.15 1.78
C SER A 56 3.05 10.35 1.95
N ALA A 57 2.41 9.46 2.72
CA ALA A 57 0.97 9.56 2.97
C ALA A 57 0.60 10.84 3.69
N LEU A 58 1.39 11.24 4.69
CA LEU A 58 1.14 12.47 5.42
C LEU A 58 1.36 13.70 4.54
N LEU A 59 2.41 13.70 3.73
CA LEU A 59 2.70 14.81 2.83
C LEU A 59 1.61 14.96 1.76
N ILE A 60 1.22 13.85 1.14
CA ILE A 60 0.17 13.85 0.11
C ILE A 60 -1.18 14.22 0.73
N GLY A 61 -1.48 13.64 1.89
CA GLY A 61 -2.70 13.96 2.62
C GLY A 61 -2.81 15.44 2.95
N ALA A 62 -1.71 16.04 3.39
CA ALA A 62 -1.68 17.48 3.68
C ALA A 62 -1.90 18.30 2.40
N ALA A 63 -1.26 17.92 1.31
CA ALA A 63 -1.39 18.63 0.04
C ALA A 63 -2.81 18.58 -0.53
N LEU A 64 -3.49 17.46 -0.34
CA LEU A 64 -4.83 17.23 -0.90
C LEU A 64 -5.94 17.46 0.12
N ASP A 65 -5.58 17.76 1.36
CA ASP A 65 -6.52 17.95 2.46
C ASP A 65 -7.42 16.71 2.65
N ILE A 66 -6.79 15.55 2.66
CA ILE A 66 -7.45 14.28 2.90
C ILE A 66 -6.76 13.53 4.04
N ASP A 67 -7.51 12.64 4.69
CA ASP A 67 -6.98 11.81 5.75
C ASP A 67 -6.04 10.75 5.17
N SER A 68 -4.83 10.68 5.70
CA SER A 68 -3.81 9.74 5.25
C SER A 68 -4.03 8.32 5.78
N GLU A 69 -4.76 8.15 6.87
CA GLU A 69 -4.93 6.84 7.50
C GLU A 69 -5.60 5.80 6.61
N PRO A 70 -6.72 6.11 5.92
CA PRO A 70 -7.31 5.16 4.98
C PRO A 70 -6.37 4.74 3.87
N LEU A 71 -5.51 5.66 3.40
CA LEU A 71 -4.52 5.36 2.38
C LEU A 71 -3.49 4.36 2.89
N LEU A 72 -3.05 4.53 4.13
CA LEU A 72 -2.09 3.60 4.75
C LEU A 72 -2.73 2.24 5.02
N ARG A 73 -4.01 2.21 5.34
CA ARG A 73 -4.75 0.95 5.48
C ARG A 73 -4.80 0.18 4.16
N LEU A 74 -5.01 0.88 3.04
CA LEU A 74 -4.97 0.26 1.72
C LEU A 74 -3.59 -0.33 1.43
N GLN A 75 -2.54 0.40 1.77
CA GLN A 75 -1.18 -0.09 1.59
C GLN A 75 -0.94 -1.36 2.40
N TYR A 76 -1.37 -1.36 3.65
CA TYR A 76 -1.26 -2.53 4.51
C TYR A 76 -1.97 -3.75 3.89
N LYS A 77 -3.22 -3.57 3.47
CA LYS A 77 -4.00 -4.65 2.84
C LYS A 77 -3.34 -5.14 1.56
N TYR A 78 -2.85 -4.21 0.75
CA TYR A 78 -2.15 -4.54 -0.48
C TYR A 78 -0.92 -5.39 -0.20
N ASN A 79 -0.13 -5.01 0.79
CA ASN A 79 1.07 -5.76 1.18
C ASN A 79 0.72 -7.17 1.64
N MET A 80 -0.30 -7.28 2.50
CA MET A 80 -0.74 -8.58 3.02
C MET A 80 -1.23 -9.47 1.88
N GLN A 81 -2.04 -8.94 0.99
CA GLN A 81 -2.59 -9.71 -0.12
C GLN A 81 -1.49 -10.17 -1.08
N THR A 82 -0.52 -9.31 -1.33
CA THR A 82 0.62 -9.67 -2.19
C THR A 82 1.41 -10.84 -1.61
N LEU A 83 1.69 -10.80 -0.31
CA LEU A 83 2.38 -11.89 0.37
C LEU A 83 1.56 -13.19 0.35
N MET A 84 0.25 -13.07 0.55
CA MET A 84 -0.62 -14.25 0.56
C MET A 84 -0.83 -14.86 -0.83
N LYS A 85 -0.36 -14.21 -1.89
CA LYS A 85 -0.34 -14.75 -3.23
C LYS A 85 1.02 -15.33 -3.62
N ASP A 86 2.03 -15.10 -2.81
CA ASP A 86 3.39 -15.57 -3.06
C ASP A 86 3.50 -17.03 -2.59
N GLN A 87 3.55 -17.95 -3.55
CA GLN A 87 3.57 -19.38 -3.27
C GLN A 87 4.80 -19.79 -2.46
N SER A 88 5.94 -19.20 -2.75
CA SER A 88 7.17 -19.46 -2.02
C SER A 88 7.04 -19.05 -0.55
N PHE A 89 6.45 -17.88 -0.31
CA PHE A 89 6.24 -17.38 1.04
C PHE A 89 5.23 -18.25 1.79
N LEU A 90 4.12 -18.62 1.13
CA LEU A 90 3.11 -19.50 1.76
C LEU A 90 3.70 -20.84 2.15
N LYS A 91 4.56 -21.38 1.29
CA LYS A 91 5.25 -22.63 1.57
C LYS A 91 6.11 -22.51 2.83
N ARG A 92 6.82 -21.39 2.95
CA ARG A 92 7.64 -21.11 4.13
C ARG A 92 6.79 -21.00 5.40
N LEU A 93 5.67 -20.28 5.31
CA LEU A 93 4.74 -20.17 6.45
C LEU A 93 4.27 -21.55 6.89
N LYS A 94 3.92 -22.40 5.93
CA LYS A 94 3.45 -23.75 6.21
C LYS A 94 4.54 -24.58 6.91
N SER A 95 5.80 -24.40 6.50
CA SER A 95 6.90 -25.17 7.07
C SER A 95 7.23 -24.79 8.51
N ILE A 96 6.92 -23.58 8.93
CA ILE A 96 7.21 -23.13 10.30
C ILE A 96 5.99 -23.21 11.23
N LYS A 97 4.82 -23.43 10.64
CA LYS A 97 3.58 -23.54 11.42
C LYS A 97 3.67 -24.73 12.39
N GLY A 98 3.22 -24.51 13.60
CA GLY A 98 3.22 -25.56 14.62
C GLY A 98 4.51 -25.62 15.44
N PHE A 99 5.49 -24.77 15.15
CA PHE A 99 6.75 -24.76 15.87
C PHE A 99 6.55 -24.62 17.38
N ALA A 100 5.71 -23.68 17.80
CA ALA A 100 5.49 -23.44 19.23
C ALA A 100 4.90 -24.66 19.92
N ALA A 101 4.02 -25.39 19.24
CA ALA A 101 3.43 -26.61 19.80
C ALA A 101 4.42 -27.79 19.89
N SER A 102 5.49 -27.73 19.07
CA SER A 102 6.51 -28.80 19.08
C SER A 102 7.55 -28.63 20.20
N VAL A 103 7.59 -27.43 20.79
CA VAL A 103 8.53 -27.17 21.90
C VAL A 103 7.83 -27.52 23.20
N THR A 104 8.21 -28.67 23.76
CA THR A 104 7.64 -29.18 25.01
C THR A 104 8.62 -28.96 26.15
N LEU A 105 8.15 -28.37 27.19
CA LEU A 105 8.94 -28.16 28.41
C LEU A 105 8.73 -29.26 29.40
#